data_9955534220aafb69651c8e9cdea67521
#
_entry.id   9955534220aafb69651c8e9cdea67521
#
_cell.length_a   1.000
_cell.length_b   1.000
_cell.length_c   1.000
_cell.angle_alpha   90.00
_cell.angle_beta   90.00
_cell.angle_gamma   90.00
#
_symmetry.space_group_name_H-M   'P 1'
#
loop_
_entity.id
_entity.type
_entity.pdbx_description
1 polymer ?
#
loop_
_entity_poly.entity_id
_entity_poly.type
_entity_poly.pdbx_seq_one_letter_code
_entity_poly.pdbx_strand_id
1 'polypeptide(L)'
;MKYTVLGRSGISVSRISMGTHHLNDPADMDKHVQNFLYAYKKGINFFETSVTYGEGYSELILGEAVKEMKKEGRPFFIMSKTHAGDHETFRRDLENSLKRLGVDSIDAFTCLWGVKSGVEWSGAKAYGVLKEMERAREEGLIKHIAISAHMKNQELEPIVKEYPFDYSVQGFNVVNSAYRADGLKATWESGAGTIAMNPLATGDILKYSHIFDAIRIREDQSLVQAAYSYVLSIPWVHSVLGTFNSKEQIDEALSVLEEATYSEAQLKKVQTCLKERIRGTSLKERIDTGKGLRQRPYILREEAADLMEVYPLSV
;
A
#
# COMPACT_ATOMS: atom_id res chain seq x y z
N MET A 1 20.82 2.04 2.30
CA MET A 1 19.41 2.44 2.06
C MET A 1 19.36 3.62 1.10
N LYS A 2 18.40 3.64 0.16
CA LYS A 2 18.11 4.77 -0.73
C LYS A 2 16.79 5.41 -0.31
N TYR A 3 16.71 6.74 -0.38
CA TYR A 3 15.54 7.54 -0.01
C TYR A 3 15.05 8.36 -1.20
N THR A 4 13.78 8.77 -1.14
CA THR A 4 13.15 9.68 -2.11
C THR A 4 12.11 10.56 -1.40
N VAL A 5 11.85 11.73 -1.97
CA VAL A 5 10.79 12.62 -1.46
C VAL A 5 9.44 12.11 -1.96
N LEU A 6 8.50 11.87 -1.05
CA LEU A 6 7.19 11.28 -1.31
C LEU A 6 6.20 12.34 -1.81
N GLY A 7 6.32 12.71 -3.07
CA GLY A 7 5.44 13.69 -3.70
C GLY A 7 5.34 15.00 -2.92
N ARG A 8 4.15 15.61 -2.90
CA ARG A 8 3.92 16.90 -2.21
C ARG A 8 3.95 16.81 -0.67
N SER A 9 3.94 15.61 -0.09
CA SER A 9 4.10 15.47 1.36
C SER A 9 5.43 16.00 1.88
N GLY A 10 6.44 16.06 1.03
CA GLY A 10 7.79 16.51 1.40
C GLY A 10 8.57 15.54 2.29
N ILE A 11 7.96 14.43 2.74
CA ILE A 11 8.65 13.46 3.59
C ILE A 11 9.66 12.63 2.79
N SER A 12 10.85 12.42 3.36
CA SER A 12 11.89 11.58 2.77
C SER A 12 11.70 10.12 3.21
N VAL A 13 11.18 9.29 2.31
CA VAL A 13 10.90 7.88 2.61
C VAL A 13 11.93 6.94 2.00
N SER A 14 12.18 5.82 2.68
CA SER A 14 12.99 4.72 2.14
C SER A 14 12.32 4.09 0.92
N ARG A 15 13.13 3.68 -0.07
CA ARG A 15 12.63 3.05 -1.31
C ARG A 15 11.95 1.70 -1.06
N ILE A 16 12.21 1.07 0.08
CA ILE A 16 11.48 -0.07 0.63
C ILE A 16 10.81 0.37 1.92
N SER A 17 9.53 0.05 2.07
CA SER A 17 8.68 0.33 3.23
C SER A 17 8.15 -0.96 3.82
N MET A 18 7.72 -0.94 5.08
CA MET A 18 7.25 -2.14 5.78
C MET A 18 5.78 -2.02 6.20
N GLY A 19 4.95 -2.95 5.68
CA GLY A 19 3.56 -3.12 6.07
C GLY A 19 3.38 -4.21 7.14
N THR A 20 2.20 -4.23 7.74
CA THR A 20 1.91 -5.09 8.89
C THR A 20 0.79 -6.12 8.64
N HIS A 21 0.26 -6.22 7.43
CA HIS A 21 -1.00 -6.95 7.13
C HIS A 21 -1.07 -8.38 7.69
N HIS A 22 0.06 -9.09 7.76
CA HIS A 22 0.15 -10.46 8.28
C HIS A 22 0.88 -10.54 9.63
N LEU A 23 1.23 -9.41 10.25
CA LEU A 23 1.94 -9.33 11.52
C LEU A 23 0.93 -8.98 12.62
N ASN A 24 0.06 -9.92 12.94
CA ASN A 24 -1.12 -9.67 13.77
C ASN A 24 -1.42 -10.80 14.77
N ASP A 25 -0.53 -11.77 14.93
CA ASP A 25 -0.66 -12.80 15.95
C ASP A 25 0.01 -12.31 17.25
N PRO A 26 -0.73 -12.23 18.37
CA PRO A 26 -0.18 -11.85 19.66
C PRO A 26 0.94 -12.78 20.15
N ALA A 27 0.90 -14.07 19.79
CA ALA A 27 1.91 -15.04 20.17
C ALA A 27 3.28 -14.75 19.53
N ASP A 28 3.31 -14.07 18.38
CA ASP A 28 4.52 -13.69 17.66
C ASP A 28 4.94 -12.22 17.92
N MET A 29 4.35 -11.53 18.90
CA MET A 29 4.57 -10.09 19.16
C MET A 29 6.05 -9.75 19.24
N ASP A 30 6.80 -10.39 20.11
CA ASP A 30 8.23 -10.08 20.30
C ASP A 30 9.04 -10.24 19.02
N LYS A 31 8.78 -11.29 18.26
CA LYS A 31 9.41 -11.53 16.95
C LYS A 31 9.12 -10.41 15.97
N HIS A 32 7.86 -9.98 15.89
CA HIS A 32 7.47 -8.91 14.97
C HIS A 32 8.04 -7.57 15.40
N VAL A 33 8.05 -7.24 16.69
CA VAL A 33 8.73 -6.05 17.23
C VAL A 33 10.21 -6.05 16.85
N GLN A 34 10.91 -7.18 17.02
CA GLN A 34 12.33 -7.29 16.62
C GLN A 34 12.54 -7.13 15.11
N ASN A 35 11.60 -7.59 14.27
CA ASN A 35 11.67 -7.38 12.83
C ASN A 35 11.47 -5.90 12.47
N PHE A 36 10.53 -5.17 13.10
CA PHE A 36 10.37 -3.73 12.91
C PHE A 36 11.64 -2.95 13.31
N LEU A 37 12.21 -3.27 14.48
CA LEU A 37 13.42 -2.62 14.93
C LEU A 37 14.61 -2.92 14.01
N TYR A 38 14.70 -4.15 13.50
CA TYR A 38 15.72 -4.51 12.52
C TYR A 38 15.55 -3.74 11.21
N ALA A 39 14.34 -3.68 10.67
CA ALA A 39 14.01 -2.91 9.48
C ALA A 39 14.37 -1.42 9.66
N TYR A 40 14.00 -0.84 10.79
CA TYR A 40 14.33 0.54 11.14
C TYR A 40 15.84 0.77 11.23
N LYS A 41 16.60 -0.14 11.87
CA LYS A 41 18.07 -0.08 11.92
C LYS A 41 18.71 -0.15 10.53
N LYS A 42 18.12 -0.91 9.62
CA LYS A 42 18.56 -0.99 8.21
C LYS A 42 18.16 0.24 7.40
N GLY A 43 17.37 1.17 7.97
CA GLY A 43 17.01 2.45 7.38
C GLY A 43 15.62 2.47 6.73
N ILE A 44 14.79 1.43 6.88
CA ILE A 44 13.36 1.53 6.56
C ILE A 44 12.74 2.52 7.54
N ASN A 45 12.03 3.53 7.02
CA ASN A 45 11.47 4.59 7.82
C ASN A 45 9.97 4.86 7.57
N PHE A 46 9.32 4.10 6.72
CA PHE A 46 7.88 4.18 6.50
C PHE A 46 7.21 2.85 6.86
N PHE A 47 6.24 2.93 7.77
CA PHE A 47 5.51 1.77 8.31
C PHE A 47 4.01 1.95 8.09
N GLU A 48 3.34 0.89 7.62
CA GLU A 48 1.92 0.91 7.29
C GLU A 48 1.17 -0.16 8.05
N THR A 49 0.01 0.23 8.63
CA THR A 49 -0.85 -0.65 9.41
C THR A 49 -2.34 -0.35 9.17
N SER A 50 -3.23 -0.94 9.94
CA SER A 50 -4.69 -0.70 9.90
C SER A 50 -5.36 -1.13 11.21
N VAL A 51 -6.44 -0.46 11.58
CA VAL A 51 -7.30 -0.84 12.71
C VAL A 51 -7.87 -2.25 12.58
N THR A 52 -7.99 -2.78 11.36
CA THR A 52 -8.61 -4.09 11.08
C THR A 52 -7.60 -5.23 10.99
N TYR A 53 -6.31 -4.94 11.04
CA TYR A 53 -5.29 -5.98 10.99
C TYR A 53 -5.18 -6.66 12.34
N GLY A 54 -5.70 -7.92 12.43
CA GLY A 54 -5.76 -8.66 13.67
C GLY A 54 -6.53 -7.90 14.76
N GLU A 55 -7.66 -7.26 14.39
CA GLU A 55 -8.50 -6.52 15.35
C GLU A 55 -7.75 -5.44 16.15
N GLY A 56 -6.73 -4.84 15.51
CA GLY A 56 -5.88 -3.80 16.11
C GLY A 56 -4.57 -4.31 16.71
N TYR A 57 -4.34 -5.62 16.78
CA TYR A 57 -3.07 -6.17 17.27
C TYR A 57 -1.87 -5.71 16.46
N SER A 58 -2.03 -5.55 15.15
CA SER A 58 -0.98 -5.04 14.27
C SER A 58 -0.51 -3.64 14.67
N GLU A 59 -1.43 -2.76 15.10
CA GLU A 59 -1.09 -1.43 15.63
C GLU A 59 -0.41 -1.52 17.00
N LEU A 60 -0.83 -2.44 17.87
CA LEU A 60 -0.18 -2.67 19.17
C LEU A 60 1.26 -3.16 18.98
N ILE A 61 1.48 -4.14 18.10
CA ILE A 61 2.82 -4.66 17.80
C ILE A 61 3.72 -3.55 17.26
N LEU A 62 3.23 -2.75 16.31
CA LEU A 62 3.99 -1.61 15.79
C LEU A 62 4.24 -0.57 16.89
N GLY A 63 3.26 -0.30 17.75
CA GLY A 63 3.38 0.63 18.88
C GLY A 63 4.50 0.25 19.85
N GLU A 64 4.68 -1.05 20.14
CA GLU A 64 5.82 -1.51 20.96
C GLU A 64 7.16 -1.20 20.26
N ALA A 65 7.27 -1.41 18.95
CA ALA A 65 8.47 -1.04 18.22
C ALA A 65 8.69 0.50 18.19
N VAL A 66 7.62 1.28 18.06
CA VAL A 66 7.66 2.75 18.05
C VAL A 66 8.24 3.31 19.35
N LYS A 67 7.99 2.70 20.51
CA LYS A 67 8.59 3.11 21.78
C LYS A 67 10.12 3.11 21.71
N GLU A 68 10.69 2.08 21.11
CA GLU A 68 12.15 1.97 20.95
C GLU A 68 12.68 2.89 19.83
N MET A 69 11.95 2.99 18.71
CA MET A 69 12.32 3.90 17.60
C MET A 69 12.40 5.36 18.05
N LYS A 70 11.47 5.80 18.94
CA LYS A 70 11.49 7.14 19.53
C LYS A 70 12.77 7.41 20.34
N LYS A 71 13.28 6.41 21.04
CA LYS A 71 14.55 6.54 21.81
C LYS A 71 15.76 6.72 20.91
N GLU A 72 15.77 6.10 19.73
CA GLU A 72 16.85 6.25 18.75
C GLU A 72 16.82 7.62 18.04
N GLY A 73 15.68 8.31 17.98
CA GLY A 73 15.53 9.68 17.47
C GLY A 73 15.67 9.86 15.96
N ARG A 74 15.80 8.79 15.18
CA ARG A 74 15.79 8.90 13.71
C ARG A 74 14.37 9.05 13.21
N PRO A 75 14.10 9.85 12.15
CA PRO A 75 12.76 10.02 11.59
C PRO A 75 12.14 8.70 11.14
N PHE A 76 10.87 8.51 11.45
CA PHE A 76 10.02 7.47 10.90
C PHE A 76 8.61 8.02 10.66
N PHE A 77 7.88 7.38 9.76
CA PHE A 77 6.56 7.78 9.33
C PHE A 77 5.60 6.60 9.45
N ILE A 78 4.39 6.87 9.93
CA ILE A 78 3.35 5.87 10.12
C ILE A 78 2.12 6.24 9.31
N MET A 79 1.58 5.26 8.59
CA MET A 79 0.25 5.34 8.00
C MET A 79 -0.63 4.25 8.60
N SER A 80 -1.82 4.62 9.11
CA SER A 80 -2.85 3.66 9.47
C SER A 80 -4.16 3.94 8.72
N LYS A 81 -5.12 3.03 8.81
CA LYS A 81 -6.34 3.03 8.01
C LYS A 81 -7.50 2.46 8.78
N THR A 82 -8.71 2.95 8.46
CA THR A 82 -9.98 2.40 8.93
C THR A 82 -10.91 2.07 7.76
N HIS A 83 -11.94 1.28 8.04
CA HIS A 83 -13.09 1.05 7.16
C HIS A 83 -14.28 1.95 7.49
N ALA A 84 -14.08 2.98 8.30
CA ALA A 84 -15.14 3.90 8.70
C ALA A 84 -15.89 4.45 7.49
N GLY A 85 -17.19 4.27 7.45
CA GLY A 85 -18.09 4.83 6.45
C GLY A 85 -18.62 6.21 6.83
N ASP A 86 -18.44 6.65 8.08
CA ASP A 86 -18.91 7.91 8.63
C ASP A 86 -17.84 8.62 9.48
N HIS A 87 -18.04 9.90 9.72
CA HIS A 87 -17.07 10.75 10.40
C HIS A 87 -16.90 10.43 11.91
N GLU A 88 -17.93 9.95 12.60
CA GLU A 88 -17.86 9.60 14.03
C GLU A 88 -17.04 8.34 14.23
N THR A 89 -17.29 7.32 13.40
CA THR A 89 -16.52 6.08 13.39
C THR A 89 -15.06 6.35 13.02
N PHE A 90 -14.82 7.21 12.02
CA PHE A 90 -13.46 7.61 11.64
C PHE A 90 -12.72 8.24 12.83
N ARG A 91 -13.34 9.21 13.52
CA ARG A 91 -12.72 9.90 14.66
C ARG A 91 -12.38 8.93 15.79
N ARG A 92 -13.33 8.10 16.18
CA ARG A 92 -13.12 7.07 17.21
C ARG A 92 -11.98 6.12 16.85
N ASP A 93 -11.92 5.66 15.62
CA ASP A 93 -10.88 4.75 15.16
C ASP A 93 -9.50 5.42 15.15
N LEU A 94 -9.42 6.70 14.74
CA LEU A 94 -8.20 7.50 14.78
C LEU A 94 -7.67 7.63 16.22
N GLU A 95 -8.52 8.02 17.16
CA GLU A 95 -8.14 8.18 18.57
C GLU A 95 -7.67 6.86 19.19
N ASN A 96 -8.31 5.74 18.83
CA ASN A 96 -7.87 4.42 19.27
C ASN A 96 -6.53 4.01 18.65
N SER A 97 -6.29 4.36 17.38
CA SER A 97 -5.03 4.10 16.70
C SER A 97 -3.88 4.89 17.32
N LEU A 98 -4.08 6.17 17.62
CA LEU A 98 -3.12 7.00 18.35
C LEU A 98 -2.70 6.36 19.68
N LYS A 99 -3.67 5.84 20.44
CA LYS A 99 -3.42 5.14 21.72
C LYS A 99 -2.65 3.83 21.51
N ARG A 100 -3.06 2.98 20.55
CA ARG A 100 -2.39 1.70 20.28
C ARG A 100 -0.96 1.88 19.76
N LEU A 101 -0.75 2.86 18.91
CA LEU A 101 0.56 3.21 18.36
C LEU A 101 1.45 3.99 19.37
N GLY A 102 0.86 4.54 20.44
CA GLY A 102 1.58 5.33 21.42
C GLY A 102 2.17 6.62 20.87
N VAL A 103 1.44 7.31 19.99
CA VAL A 103 1.86 8.56 19.34
C VAL A 103 0.80 9.65 19.49
N ASP A 104 1.22 10.92 19.48
CA ASP A 104 0.31 12.07 19.55
C ASP A 104 -0.25 12.43 18.16
N SER A 105 0.45 12.03 17.09
CA SER A 105 0.00 12.21 15.70
C SER A 105 0.47 11.06 14.83
N ILE A 106 -0.32 10.74 13.79
CA ILE A 106 0.01 9.77 12.73
C ILE A 106 0.31 10.56 11.45
N ASP A 107 1.28 10.12 10.63
CA ASP A 107 1.60 10.84 9.39
C ASP A 107 0.44 10.82 8.40
N ALA A 108 -0.29 9.70 8.26
CA ALA A 108 -1.61 9.68 7.65
C ALA A 108 -2.52 8.62 8.27
N PHE A 109 -3.79 8.98 8.43
CA PHE A 109 -4.85 8.06 8.79
C PHE A 109 -5.98 8.19 7.78
N THR A 110 -6.32 7.12 7.08
CA THR A 110 -7.28 7.18 5.97
C THR A 110 -8.41 6.18 6.14
N CYS A 111 -9.62 6.59 5.77
CA CYS A 111 -10.75 5.68 5.60
C CYS A 111 -10.72 4.96 4.26
N LEU A 112 -9.90 5.44 3.36
CA LEU A 112 -9.86 5.02 1.97
C LEU A 112 -8.94 3.80 1.81
N TRP A 113 -9.08 2.82 2.70
CA TRP A 113 -8.39 1.56 2.59
C TRP A 113 -9.06 0.67 1.55
N GLY A 114 -8.34 0.43 0.46
CA GLY A 114 -8.85 -0.39 -0.61
C GLY A 114 -10.05 0.22 -1.32
N VAL A 115 -10.13 1.55 -1.43
CA VAL A 115 -11.07 2.20 -2.32
C VAL A 115 -11.00 1.50 -3.67
N LYS A 116 -12.12 0.97 -4.12
CA LYS A 116 -12.21 0.09 -5.28
C LYS A 116 -13.10 0.66 -6.37
N SER A 117 -13.82 1.73 -6.05
CA SER A 117 -14.77 2.35 -6.96
C SER A 117 -15.00 3.82 -6.65
N GLY A 118 -15.55 4.55 -7.62
CA GLY A 118 -16.03 5.91 -7.44
C GLY A 118 -17.17 6.02 -6.42
N VAL A 119 -17.91 4.93 -6.17
CA VAL A 119 -18.98 4.88 -5.15
C VAL A 119 -18.40 5.08 -3.74
N GLU A 120 -17.34 4.35 -3.39
CA GLU A 120 -16.69 4.47 -2.08
C GLU A 120 -16.09 5.87 -1.89
N TRP A 121 -15.52 6.46 -2.95
CA TRP A 121 -15.05 7.85 -2.92
C TRP A 121 -16.19 8.84 -2.69
N SER A 122 -17.30 8.68 -3.40
CA SER A 122 -18.50 9.51 -3.24
C SER A 122 -19.07 9.38 -1.82
N GLY A 123 -19.09 8.17 -1.27
CA GLY A 123 -19.50 7.91 0.11
C GLY A 123 -18.62 8.63 1.13
N ALA A 124 -17.30 8.57 0.99
CA ALA A 124 -16.37 9.26 1.88
C ALA A 124 -16.61 10.78 1.93
N LYS A 125 -17.04 11.38 0.80
CA LYS A 125 -17.45 12.79 0.75
C LYS A 125 -18.82 13.02 1.38
N ALA A 126 -19.82 12.21 1.02
CA ALA A 126 -21.21 12.38 1.44
C ALA A 126 -21.40 12.21 2.94
N TYR A 127 -20.74 11.21 3.54
CA TYR A 127 -20.83 10.92 4.97
C TYR A 127 -19.78 11.66 5.81
N GLY A 128 -19.14 12.67 5.25
CA GLY A 128 -18.29 13.61 5.95
C GLY A 128 -16.92 13.08 6.38
N VAL A 129 -16.54 11.89 5.95
CA VAL A 129 -15.25 11.30 6.35
C VAL A 129 -14.08 12.10 5.80
N LEU A 130 -14.15 12.57 4.55
CA LEU A 130 -13.11 13.42 3.97
C LEU A 130 -12.94 14.72 4.77
N LYS A 131 -14.04 15.37 5.16
CA LYS A 131 -14.01 16.57 6.00
C LYS A 131 -13.42 16.29 7.38
N GLU A 132 -13.68 15.12 7.93
CA GLU A 132 -13.11 14.72 9.21
C GLU A 132 -11.60 14.44 9.11
N MET A 133 -11.12 13.92 7.98
CA MET A 133 -9.68 13.82 7.72
C MET A 133 -9.03 15.21 7.66
N GLU A 134 -9.67 16.16 6.98
CA GLU A 134 -9.19 17.56 6.91
C GLU A 134 -9.16 18.20 8.30
N ARG A 135 -10.21 18.02 9.08
CA ARG A 135 -10.29 18.50 10.46
C ARG A 135 -9.22 17.87 11.36
N ALA A 136 -9.02 16.55 11.26
CA ALA A 136 -7.98 15.85 12.02
C ALA A 136 -6.57 16.36 11.66
N ARG A 137 -6.36 16.77 10.40
CA ARG A 137 -5.11 17.42 9.97
C ARG A 137 -4.97 18.83 10.57
N GLU A 138 -6.02 19.64 10.58
CA GLU A 138 -6.02 20.97 11.20
C GLU A 138 -5.77 20.89 12.72
N GLU A 139 -6.29 19.89 13.39
CA GLU A 139 -6.05 19.59 14.80
C GLU A 139 -4.64 19.02 15.08
N GLY A 140 -3.89 18.64 14.05
CA GLY A 140 -2.56 18.06 14.16
C GLY A 140 -2.53 16.57 14.54
N LEU A 141 -3.68 15.89 14.54
CA LEU A 141 -3.77 14.44 14.82
C LEU A 141 -3.25 13.59 13.66
N ILE A 142 -3.38 14.10 12.43
CA ILE A 142 -2.71 13.58 11.25
C ILE A 142 -1.97 14.70 10.53
N LYS A 143 -0.92 14.37 9.78
CA LYS A 143 -0.10 15.37 9.07
C LYS A 143 -0.46 15.48 7.60
N HIS A 144 -0.87 14.37 6.98
CA HIS A 144 -1.12 14.25 5.55
C HIS A 144 -2.45 13.57 5.27
N ILE A 145 -3.06 13.91 4.14
CA ILE A 145 -4.23 13.20 3.62
C ILE A 145 -3.77 12.30 2.49
N ALA A 146 -3.91 11.00 2.72
CA ALA A 146 -3.48 9.96 1.80
C ALA A 146 -4.67 9.10 1.35
N ILE A 147 -4.48 8.37 0.24
CA ILE A 147 -5.43 7.37 -0.24
C ILE A 147 -4.75 6.01 -0.31
N SER A 148 -5.46 4.96 0.12
CA SER A 148 -5.06 3.57 -0.11
C SER A 148 -6.02 2.93 -1.11
N ALA A 149 -5.53 2.45 -2.24
CA ALA A 149 -6.39 2.05 -3.36
C ALA A 149 -6.00 0.72 -4.01
N HIS A 150 -7.04 -0.02 -4.43
CA HIS A 150 -6.93 -1.21 -5.28
C HIS A 150 -7.74 -1.03 -6.58
N MET A 151 -7.73 0.15 -7.16
CA MET A 151 -8.53 0.55 -8.30
C MET A 151 -7.86 0.29 -9.65
N LYS A 152 -8.68 0.21 -10.69
CA LYS A 152 -8.25 0.30 -12.10
C LYS A 152 -7.98 1.76 -12.46
N ASN A 153 -7.29 1.96 -13.60
CA ASN A 153 -6.93 3.31 -14.09
C ASN A 153 -8.13 4.26 -14.19
N GLN A 154 -9.23 3.79 -14.81
CA GLN A 154 -10.41 4.59 -15.09
C GLN A 154 -11.14 5.08 -13.83
N GLU A 155 -10.97 4.36 -12.71
CA GLU A 155 -11.62 4.71 -11.45
C GLU A 155 -10.74 5.60 -10.57
N LEU A 156 -9.43 5.40 -10.61
CA LEU A 156 -8.49 6.12 -9.75
C LEU A 156 -8.16 7.52 -10.31
N GLU A 157 -7.98 7.63 -11.62
CA GLU A 157 -7.56 8.88 -12.26
C GLU A 157 -8.50 10.07 -11.99
N PRO A 158 -9.85 9.94 -12.07
CA PRO A 158 -10.74 11.03 -11.70
C PRO A 158 -10.58 11.46 -10.23
N ILE A 159 -10.41 10.52 -9.32
CA ILE A 159 -10.31 10.78 -7.88
C ILE A 159 -9.06 11.58 -7.55
N VAL A 160 -7.91 11.20 -8.10
CA VAL A 160 -6.64 11.90 -7.82
C VAL A 160 -6.54 13.25 -8.53
N LYS A 161 -7.36 13.47 -9.57
CA LYS A 161 -7.53 14.79 -10.21
C LYS A 161 -8.48 15.68 -9.43
N GLU A 162 -9.49 15.09 -8.79
CA GLU A 162 -10.50 15.83 -8.00
C GLU A 162 -9.92 16.31 -6.66
N TYR A 163 -9.12 15.50 -6.00
CA TYR A 163 -8.61 15.81 -4.66
C TYR A 163 -7.08 15.76 -4.58
N PRO A 164 -6.43 16.78 -3.98
CA PRO A 164 -4.97 16.89 -3.92
C PRO A 164 -4.36 16.04 -2.78
N PHE A 165 -4.44 14.72 -2.87
CA PHE A 165 -3.78 13.84 -1.90
C PHE A 165 -2.28 14.13 -1.80
N ASP A 166 -1.73 14.04 -0.59
CA ASP A 166 -0.29 14.20 -0.35
C ASP A 166 0.47 12.99 -0.88
N TYR A 167 -0.07 11.80 -0.67
CA TYR A 167 0.46 10.55 -1.24
C TYR A 167 -0.61 9.45 -1.31
N SER A 168 -0.25 8.36 -1.98
CA SER A 168 -1.09 7.18 -2.12
C SER A 168 -0.32 5.90 -1.81
N VAL A 169 -1.04 4.89 -1.29
CA VAL A 169 -0.59 3.50 -1.22
C VAL A 169 -1.47 2.68 -2.14
N GLN A 170 -0.91 2.16 -3.25
CA GLN A 170 -1.67 1.52 -4.31
C GLN A 170 -1.20 0.09 -4.55
N GLY A 171 -2.15 -0.83 -4.74
CA GLY A 171 -1.85 -2.20 -5.15
C GLY A 171 -1.24 -2.23 -6.55
N PHE A 172 0.08 -2.39 -6.64
CA PHE A 172 0.79 -2.42 -7.92
C PHE A 172 1.90 -3.47 -7.94
N ASN A 173 1.90 -4.29 -8.97
CA ASN A 173 2.90 -5.35 -9.20
C ASN A 173 2.91 -5.76 -10.67
N VAL A 174 3.80 -6.68 -11.03
CA VAL A 174 3.96 -7.15 -12.41
C VAL A 174 2.68 -7.79 -13.00
N VAL A 175 1.82 -8.38 -12.15
CA VAL A 175 0.58 -9.05 -12.60
C VAL A 175 -0.50 -8.05 -13.00
N ASN A 176 -0.60 -6.93 -12.27
CA ASN A 176 -1.67 -5.95 -12.44
C ASN A 176 -1.23 -4.64 -13.12
N SER A 177 0.05 -4.53 -13.48
CA SER A 177 0.61 -3.33 -14.09
C SER A 177 -0.13 -2.91 -15.38
N ALA A 178 -0.60 -3.87 -16.19
CA ALA A 178 -1.31 -3.57 -17.43
C ALA A 178 -2.60 -2.74 -17.27
N TYR A 179 -3.23 -2.80 -16.09
CA TYR A 179 -4.50 -2.08 -15.83
C TYR A 179 -4.44 -1.14 -14.62
N ARG A 180 -3.25 -0.95 -14.04
CA ARG A 180 -3.03 -0.03 -12.90
C ARG A 180 -1.91 1.00 -13.13
N ALA A 181 -1.09 0.83 -14.17
CA ALA A 181 0.05 1.70 -14.41
C ALA A 181 -0.36 3.14 -14.68
N ASP A 182 -1.39 3.37 -15.50
CA ASP A 182 -1.82 4.73 -15.85
C ASP A 182 -2.44 5.45 -14.65
N GLY A 183 -3.21 4.76 -13.79
CA GLY A 183 -3.75 5.34 -12.56
C GLY A 183 -2.66 5.71 -11.56
N LEU A 184 -1.62 4.87 -11.44
CA LEU A 184 -0.45 5.18 -10.62
C LEU A 184 0.32 6.38 -11.19
N LYS A 185 0.48 6.43 -12.52
CA LYS A 185 1.11 7.56 -13.23
C LYS A 185 0.31 8.85 -13.03
N ALA A 186 -1.01 8.82 -13.21
CA ALA A 186 -1.89 9.96 -12.99
C ALA A 186 -1.78 10.49 -11.54
N THR A 187 -1.65 9.60 -10.57
CA THR A 187 -1.40 9.98 -9.17
C THR A 187 -0.07 10.74 -9.03
N TRP A 188 0.99 10.21 -9.62
CA TRP A 188 2.30 10.87 -9.63
C TRP A 188 2.25 12.22 -10.35
N GLU A 189 1.63 12.30 -11.51
CA GLU A 189 1.45 13.54 -12.29
C GLU A 189 0.63 14.60 -11.54
N SER A 190 -0.29 14.18 -10.66
CA SER A 190 -1.00 15.10 -9.77
C SER A 190 -0.11 15.74 -8.70
N GLY A 191 1.14 15.29 -8.57
CA GLY A 191 2.09 15.70 -7.54
C GLY A 191 2.00 14.89 -6.24
N ALA A 192 1.12 13.90 -6.15
CA ALA A 192 1.03 13.01 -5.00
C ALA A 192 2.18 11.99 -4.99
N GLY A 193 2.64 11.62 -3.81
CA GLY A 193 3.57 10.51 -3.64
C GLY A 193 2.91 9.17 -3.97
N THR A 194 3.70 8.19 -4.42
CA THR A 194 3.18 6.87 -4.79
C THR A 194 3.96 5.77 -4.10
N ILE A 195 3.29 4.98 -3.29
CA ILE A 195 3.82 3.77 -2.66
C ILE A 195 3.11 2.57 -3.27
N ALA A 196 3.88 1.65 -3.85
CA ALA A 196 3.35 0.43 -4.44
C ALA A 196 3.27 -0.67 -3.37
N MET A 197 2.07 -1.16 -3.06
CA MET A 197 1.87 -2.29 -2.15
C MET A 197 1.62 -3.59 -2.90
N ASN A 198 1.81 -4.71 -2.20
CA ASN A 198 1.56 -6.06 -2.72
C ASN A 198 2.47 -6.44 -3.90
N PRO A 199 3.79 -6.23 -3.82
CA PRO A 199 4.73 -6.50 -4.92
C PRO A 199 4.74 -7.97 -5.35
N LEU A 200 4.42 -8.91 -4.45
CA LEU A 200 4.37 -10.36 -4.71
C LEU A 200 3.00 -10.88 -5.17
N ALA A 201 2.04 -9.97 -5.48
CA ALA A 201 0.69 -10.34 -5.92
C ALA A 201 -0.01 -11.32 -4.95
N THR A 202 0.07 -11.05 -3.64
CA THR A 202 -0.49 -11.91 -2.57
C THR A 202 0.11 -13.33 -2.57
N GLY A 203 1.36 -13.47 -3.02
CA GLY A 203 2.07 -14.75 -3.12
C GLY A 203 1.89 -15.48 -4.47
N ASP A 204 1.04 -15.00 -5.37
CA ASP A 204 0.83 -15.65 -6.67
C ASP A 204 2.12 -15.73 -7.50
N ILE A 205 3.03 -14.75 -7.40
CA ILE A 205 4.33 -14.80 -8.08
C ILE A 205 5.15 -16.01 -7.64
N LEU A 206 5.14 -16.33 -6.35
CA LEU A 206 5.86 -17.48 -5.82
C LEU A 206 5.12 -18.80 -6.11
N LYS A 207 3.79 -18.79 -5.98
CA LYS A 207 2.94 -19.96 -6.25
C LYS A 207 3.02 -20.43 -7.70
N TYR A 208 3.09 -19.50 -8.64
CA TYR A 208 3.20 -19.78 -10.08
C TYR A 208 4.63 -19.48 -10.59
N SER A 209 5.65 -19.88 -9.83
CA SER A 209 7.06 -19.61 -10.09
C SER A 209 7.49 -19.94 -11.52
N HIS A 210 7.01 -21.07 -12.09
CA HIS A 210 7.28 -21.50 -13.45
C HIS A 210 6.77 -20.51 -14.54
N ILE A 211 5.74 -19.70 -14.22
CA ILE A 211 5.25 -18.63 -15.11
C ILE A 211 6.13 -17.38 -14.90
N PHE A 212 6.34 -17.03 -13.62
CA PHE A 212 7.00 -15.78 -13.24
C PHE A 212 8.53 -15.81 -13.29
N ASP A 213 9.14 -16.97 -13.53
CA ASP A 213 10.58 -17.04 -13.74
C ASP A 213 11.06 -16.10 -14.87
N ALA A 214 10.20 -15.82 -15.82
CA ALA A 214 10.46 -14.88 -16.92
C ALA A 214 10.64 -13.40 -16.49
N ILE A 215 10.32 -13.04 -15.23
CA ILE A 215 10.58 -11.67 -14.76
C ILE A 215 12.03 -11.46 -14.33
N ARG A 216 12.81 -12.50 -14.11
CA ARG A 216 14.21 -12.36 -13.75
C ARG A 216 15.03 -11.77 -14.92
N ILE A 217 15.93 -10.89 -14.60
CA ILE A 217 16.89 -10.31 -15.55
C ILE A 217 18.32 -10.83 -15.32
N ARG A 218 18.52 -11.63 -14.26
CA ARG A 218 19.75 -12.35 -13.95
C ARG A 218 19.41 -13.74 -13.40
N GLU A 219 20.28 -14.70 -13.64
CA GLU A 219 20.10 -16.10 -13.21
C GLU A 219 20.13 -16.26 -11.68
N ASP A 220 20.95 -15.47 -10.99
CA ASP A 220 21.12 -15.47 -9.54
C ASP A 220 20.01 -14.72 -8.78
N GLN A 221 19.15 -14.01 -9.50
CA GLN A 221 18.08 -13.21 -8.90
C GLN A 221 16.94 -14.10 -8.39
N SER A 222 16.50 -13.93 -7.15
CA SER A 222 15.29 -14.57 -6.66
C SER A 222 14.03 -13.96 -7.30
N LEU A 223 12.90 -14.68 -7.24
CA LEU A 223 11.62 -14.14 -7.70
C LEU A 223 11.14 -12.95 -6.83
N VAL A 224 11.47 -12.94 -5.55
CA VAL A 224 11.18 -11.81 -4.66
C VAL A 224 11.98 -10.59 -5.12
N GLN A 225 13.29 -10.73 -5.31
CA GLN A 225 14.14 -9.66 -5.82
C GLN A 225 13.65 -9.15 -7.18
N ALA A 226 13.32 -10.05 -8.11
CA ALA A 226 12.82 -9.68 -9.44
C ALA A 226 11.50 -8.89 -9.36
N ALA A 227 10.56 -9.31 -8.51
CA ALA A 227 9.28 -8.62 -8.33
C ALA A 227 9.46 -7.22 -7.73
N TYR A 228 10.30 -7.06 -6.71
CA TYR A 228 10.60 -5.75 -6.12
C TYR A 228 11.35 -4.85 -7.09
N SER A 229 12.39 -5.36 -7.76
CA SER A 229 13.16 -4.61 -8.77
C SER A 229 12.26 -4.15 -9.92
N TYR A 230 11.33 -4.99 -10.39
CA TYR A 230 10.36 -4.62 -11.41
C TYR A 230 9.55 -3.39 -10.99
N VAL A 231 8.96 -3.41 -9.79
CA VAL A 231 8.14 -2.31 -9.28
C VAL A 231 8.97 -1.04 -9.05
N LEU A 232 10.18 -1.17 -8.48
CA LEU A 232 11.10 -0.06 -8.24
C LEU A 232 11.63 0.58 -9.53
N SER A 233 11.57 -0.14 -10.66
CA SER A 233 12.00 0.36 -11.97
C SER A 233 10.95 1.24 -12.63
N ILE A 234 9.73 1.30 -12.09
CA ILE A 234 8.69 2.19 -12.61
C ILE A 234 8.99 3.63 -12.13
N PRO A 235 9.18 4.59 -13.05
CA PRO A 235 9.70 5.93 -12.71
C PRO A 235 8.85 6.70 -11.69
N TRP A 236 7.55 6.45 -11.68
CA TRP A 236 6.59 7.09 -10.79
C TRP A 236 6.32 6.33 -9.50
N VAL A 237 7.11 5.30 -9.15
CA VAL A 237 7.05 4.64 -7.85
C VAL A 237 8.11 5.20 -6.92
N HIS A 238 7.68 5.78 -5.80
CA HIS A 238 8.59 6.31 -4.78
C HIS A 238 9.08 5.22 -3.82
N SER A 239 8.20 4.32 -3.39
CA SER A 239 8.55 3.24 -2.47
C SER A 239 7.75 1.98 -2.75
N VAL A 240 8.29 0.82 -2.36
CA VAL A 240 7.61 -0.48 -2.43
C VAL A 240 7.35 -0.97 -1.01
N LEU A 241 6.08 -1.22 -0.70
CA LEU A 241 5.61 -1.69 0.59
C LEU A 241 5.52 -3.21 0.61
N GLY A 242 6.36 -3.84 1.44
CA GLY A 242 6.35 -5.27 1.71
C GLY A 242 5.98 -5.59 3.15
N THR A 243 5.57 -6.84 3.41
CA THR A 243 5.43 -7.37 4.76
C THR A 243 6.46 -8.47 4.96
N PHE A 244 7.22 -8.39 6.04
CA PHE A 244 8.38 -9.26 6.31
C PHE A 244 8.21 -10.00 7.64
N ASN A 245 8.32 -11.33 7.61
CA ASN A 245 8.20 -12.18 8.80
C ASN A 245 9.55 -12.56 9.41
N SER A 246 10.66 -12.17 8.77
CA SER A 246 12.00 -12.44 9.26
C SER A 246 13.01 -11.39 8.77
N LYS A 247 14.18 -11.36 9.40
CA LYS A 247 15.29 -10.48 9.02
C LYS A 247 15.85 -10.82 7.64
N GLU A 248 15.85 -12.09 7.27
CA GLU A 248 16.31 -12.56 5.95
C GLU A 248 15.42 -12.01 4.83
N GLN A 249 14.10 -11.97 5.04
CA GLN A 249 13.17 -11.37 4.07
C GLN A 249 13.38 -9.86 3.95
N ILE A 250 13.71 -9.18 5.04
CA ILE A 250 14.07 -7.77 5.03
C ILE A 250 15.35 -7.55 4.24
N ASP A 251 16.39 -8.33 4.52
CA ASP A 251 17.68 -8.22 3.81
C ASP A 251 17.54 -8.57 2.32
N GLU A 252 16.75 -9.59 1.96
CA GLU A 252 16.45 -9.93 0.57
C GLU A 252 15.75 -8.78 -0.16
N ALA A 253 14.73 -8.17 0.45
CA ALA A 253 14.04 -7.03 -0.15
C ALA A 253 14.96 -5.79 -0.27
N LEU A 254 15.84 -5.56 0.69
CA LEU A 254 16.78 -4.45 0.66
C LEU A 254 17.93 -4.63 -0.35
N SER A 255 18.32 -5.86 -0.64
CA SER A 255 19.39 -6.15 -1.60
C SER A 255 19.12 -5.59 -2.99
N VAL A 256 17.84 -5.49 -3.39
CA VAL A 256 17.46 -4.94 -4.71
C VAL A 256 17.86 -3.47 -4.90
N LEU A 257 18.11 -2.75 -3.82
CA LEU A 257 18.53 -1.35 -3.89
C LEU A 257 19.96 -1.17 -4.42
N GLU A 258 20.77 -2.20 -4.35
CA GLU A 258 22.14 -2.23 -4.88
C GLU A 258 22.21 -2.79 -6.31
N GLU A 259 21.08 -3.30 -6.80
CA GLU A 259 20.98 -3.95 -8.11
C GLU A 259 20.62 -2.96 -9.22
N ALA A 260 20.89 -3.39 -10.47
CA ALA A 260 20.42 -2.66 -11.64
C ALA A 260 18.90 -2.73 -11.76
N THR A 261 18.27 -1.60 -12.06
CA THR A 261 16.84 -1.53 -12.38
C THR A 261 16.57 -2.03 -13.79
N TYR A 262 15.32 -2.41 -14.06
CA TYR A 262 14.89 -2.78 -15.42
C TYR A 262 14.90 -1.54 -16.32
N SER A 263 15.50 -1.67 -17.50
CA SER A 263 15.32 -0.70 -18.56
C SER A 263 13.89 -0.77 -19.12
N GLU A 264 13.46 0.28 -19.80
CA GLU A 264 12.14 0.31 -20.47
C GLU A 264 11.94 -0.89 -21.40
N ALA A 265 12.97 -1.25 -22.17
CA ALA A 265 12.94 -2.41 -23.07
C ALA A 265 12.74 -3.73 -22.29
N GLN A 266 13.39 -3.88 -21.14
CA GLN A 266 13.23 -5.06 -20.27
C GLN A 266 11.83 -5.10 -19.64
N LEU A 267 11.29 -3.98 -19.17
CA LEU A 267 9.92 -3.90 -18.65
C LEU A 267 8.90 -4.33 -19.71
N LYS A 268 9.04 -3.83 -20.94
CA LYS A 268 8.19 -4.21 -22.08
C LYS A 268 8.32 -5.68 -22.45
N LYS A 269 9.53 -6.21 -22.46
CA LYS A 269 9.80 -7.64 -22.73
C LYS A 269 9.14 -8.53 -21.67
N VAL A 270 9.27 -8.18 -20.38
CA VAL A 270 8.63 -8.90 -19.27
C VAL A 270 7.11 -8.94 -19.45
N GLN A 271 6.47 -7.81 -19.73
CA GLN A 271 5.03 -7.73 -19.95
C GLN A 271 4.55 -8.59 -21.12
N THR A 272 5.26 -8.56 -22.24
CA THR A 272 4.94 -9.38 -23.42
C THR A 272 5.08 -10.87 -23.11
N CYS A 273 6.18 -11.28 -22.49
CA CYS A 273 6.42 -12.66 -22.13
C CYS A 273 5.39 -13.20 -21.13
N LEU A 274 5.04 -12.42 -20.10
CA LEU A 274 4.03 -12.84 -19.13
C LEU A 274 2.64 -12.96 -19.74
N LYS A 275 2.26 -12.05 -20.64
CA LYS A 275 0.99 -12.13 -21.36
C LYS A 275 0.83 -13.44 -22.12
N GLU A 276 1.92 -13.92 -22.74
CA GLU A 276 1.94 -15.21 -23.44
C GLU A 276 1.89 -16.40 -22.47
N ARG A 277 2.71 -16.38 -21.42
CA ARG A 277 2.81 -17.47 -20.44
C ARG A 277 1.55 -17.65 -19.58
N ILE A 278 0.81 -16.56 -19.30
CA ILE A 278 -0.43 -16.58 -18.54
C ILE A 278 -1.59 -17.08 -19.40
N ARG A 279 -1.51 -16.97 -20.73
CA ARG A 279 -2.58 -17.34 -21.66
C ARG A 279 -2.98 -18.80 -21.48
N GLY A 280 -4.29 -19.05 -21.27
CA GLY A 280 -4.84 -20.40 -21.11
C GLY A 280 -4.60 -21.03 -19.73
N THR A 281 -4.05 -20.30 -18.77
CA THR A 281 -3.84 -20.78 -17.39
C THR A 281 -4.99 -20.37 -16.48
N SER A 282 -5.15 -21.08 -15.34
CA SER A 282 -6.07 -20.69 -14.26
C SER A 282 -5.74 -19.31 -13.66
N LEU A 283 -4.51 -18.89 -13.75
CA LEU A 283 -4.08 -17.56 -13.33
C LEU A 283 -4.69 -16.48 -14.22
N LYS A 284 -4.78 -16.71 -15.54
CA LYS A 284 -5.44 -15.79 -16.48
C LYS A 284 -6.91 -15.58 -16.13
N GLU A 285 -7.63 -16.66 -15.84
CA GLU A 285 -9.03 -16.59 -15.42
C GLU A 285 -9.20 -15.81 -14.13
N ARG A 286 -8.32 -16.01 -13.14
CA ARG A 286 -8.31 -15.25 -11.88
C ARG A 286 -8.04 -13.76 -12.09
N ILE A 287 -7.10 -13.40 -12.98
CA ILE A 287 -6.80 -12.01 -13.32
C ILE A 287 -7.99 -11.36 -14.00
N ASP A 288 -8.58 -12.02 -15.00
CA ASP A 288 -9.70 -11.47 -15.79
C ASP A 288 -10.98 -11.31 -14.96
N THR A 289 -11.27 -12.25 -14.08
CA THR A 289 -12.49 -12.27 -13.29
C THR A 289 -12.35 -11.57 -11.95
N GLY A 290 -11.12 -11.22 -11.54
CA GLY A 290 -10.84 -10.72 -10.20
C GLY A 290 -11.10 -11.74 -9.08
N LYS A 291 -11.48 -12.99 -9.41
CA LYS A 291 -11.70 -14.05 -8.42
C LYS A 291 -10.41 -14.36 -7.68
N GLY A 292 -10.39 -14.15 -6.37
CA GLY A 292 -9.27 -14.43 -5.50
C GLY A 292 -8.13 -13.39 -5.47
N LEU A 293 -8.15 -12.39 -6.33
CA LEU A 293 -7.44 -11.14 -6.10
C LEU A 293 -8.38 -10.35 -5.19
N ARG A 294 -8.05 -10.17 -3.91
CA ARG A 294 -8.90 -9.56 -2.88
C ARG A 294 -9.63 -8.29 -3.39
N GLN A 295 -10.69 -8.48 -4.13
CA GLN A 295 -11.69 -7.49 -4.53
C GLN A 295 -12.98 -7.84 -3.78
N ARG A 296 -12.98 -7.73 -2.46
CA ARG A 296 -14.24 -7.70 -1.72
C ARG A 296 -14.66 -6.25 -1.58
N PRO A 297 -15.86 -5.86 -2.00
CA PRO A 297 -16.45 -4.59 -1.57
C PRO A 297 -16.56 -4.65 -0.03
N TYR A 298 -15.97 -3.70 0.65
CA TYR A 298 -16.03 -3.58 2.11
C TYR A 298 -17.15 -2.67 2.59
N ILE A 299 -17.96 -2.16 1.69
CA ILE A 299 -19.27 -1.60 2.04
C ILE A 299 -20.18 -2.80 2.26
N LEU A 300 -20.85 -2.86 3.39
CA LEU A 300 -21.91 -3.84 3.63
C LEU A 300 -22.89 -3.74 2.46
N ARG A 301 -23.40 -4.89 1.96
CA ARG A 301 -24.24 -4.93 0.76
C ARG A 301 -25.43 -3.95 0.81
N GLU A 302 -25.93 -3.69 2.01
CA GLU A 302 -27.01 -2.74 2.31
C GLU A 302 -26.55 -1.28 2.12
N GLU A 303 -25.38 -0.90 2.62
CA GLU A 303 -24.81 0.45 2.47
C GLU A 303 -24.37 0.74 1.01
N ALA A 304 -23.94 -0.28 0.26
CA ALA A 304 -23.61 -0.14 -1.14
C ALA A 304 -24.84 0.10 -2.02
N ALA A 305 -25.99 -0.47 -1.67
CA ALA A 305 -27.24 -0.25 -2.37
C ALA A 305 -27.72 1.20 -2.21
N ASP A 306 -27.68 1.72 -0.97
CA ASP A 306 -28.05 3.12 -0.66
C ASP A 306 -27.10 4.11 -1.35
N LEU A 307 -25.80 3.82 -1.41
CA LEU A 307 -24.82 4.65 -2.11
C LEU A 307 -25.01 4.67 -3.63
N MET A 308 -25.43 3.53 -4.22
CA MET A 308 -25.71 3.45 -5.65
C MET A 308 -27.01 4.19 -6.05
N GLU A 309 -28.00 4.28 -5.16
CA GLU A 309 -29.20 5.10 -5.36
C GLU A 309 -28.89 6.60 -5.32
N VAL A 310 -28.03 7.03 -4.40
CA VAL A 310 -27.68 8.44 -4.20
C VAL A 310 -26.62 8.92 -5.23
N TYR A 311 -25.73 8.03 -5.65
CA TYR A 311 -24.62 8.32 -6.57
C TYR A 311 -24.58 7.29 -7.73
N PRO A 312 -25.54 7.34 -8.67
CA PRO A 312 -25.52 6.42 -9.80
C PRO A 312 -24.21 6.58 -10.57
N LEU A 313 -23.56 5.44 -10.84
CA LEU A 313 -22.39 5.42 -11.70
C LEU A 313 -22.80 6.00 -13.05
N SER A 314 -22.20 7.11 -13.45
CA SER A 314 -22.25 7.54 -14.85
C SER A 314 -21.52 6.48 -15.68
N VAL A 315 -22.30 5.75 -16.51
CA VAL A 315 -21.83 4.74 -17.46
C VAL A 315 -20.96 5.41 -18.54
#